data_2b73a137cb94889b2a51935cf961ebf1
#
_entry.id   2b73a137cb94889b2a51935cf961ebf1
#
_cell.length_a   1.000
_cell.length_b   1.000
_cell.length_c   1.000
_cell.angle_alpha   90.00
_cell.angle_beta   90.00
_cell.angle_gamma   90.00
#
_symmetry.space_group_name_H-M   'P 1'
#
loop_
_entity.id
_entity.type
_entity.pdbx_description
1 polymer ?
#
loop_
_entity_poly.entity_id
_entity_poly.type
_entity_poly.pdbx_seq_one_letter_code
_entity_poly.pdbx_strand_id
1 'polypeptide(L)'
;MDMEYSRAERAILWLCAKSGYDERTRAALLRAAGDPARLLSDFEKISASVIQDGQKRVYKGDRATREREADALCAELSEKGYFAVTAASEDYPAALRYAYDPPLVLYGAGNRSLLSERKFCIVGSRILPPWAEKTGRKISEELS
;
A
#
# COMPACT_ATOMS: atom_id res chain seq x y z
N MET A 1 18.24 8.90 -0.39
CA MET A 1 18.39 7.57 -1.04
C MET A 1 17.13 7.36 -1.85
N ASP A 2 17.22 7.49 -3.16
CA ASP A 2 16.08 7.29 -4.05
C ASP A 2 15.63 5.84 -3.93
N MET A 3 14.44 5.64 -3.41
CA MET A 3 13.83 4.31 -3.38
C MET A 3 13.28 4.02 -4.78
N GLU A 4 13.93 3.09 -5.45
CA GLU A 4 13.48 2.63 -6.76
C GLU A 4 12.36 1.60 -6.57
N TYR A 5 11.14 2.00 -6.92
CA TYR A 5 9.99 1.10 -6.95
C TYR A 5 9.93 0.33 -8.27
N SER A 6 9.79 -0.97 -8.20
CA SER A 6 9.52 -1.80 -9.37
C SER A 6 8.22 -1.37 -10.07
N ARG A 7 8.07 -1.76 -11.32
CA ARG A 7 6.84 -1.43 -12.08
C ARG A 7 5.57 -2.00 -11.44
N ALA A 8 5.66 -3.17 -10.82
CA ALA A 8 4.55 -3.79 -10.10
C ALA A 8 4.17 -2.99 -8.84
N GLU A 9 5.15 -2.54 -8.07
CA GLU A 9 4.94 -1.70 -6.89
C GLU A 9 4.30 -0.36 -7.26
N ARG A 10 4.82 0.31 -8.30
CA ARG A 10 4.26 1.57 -8.82
C ARG A 10 2.81 1.39 -9.27
N ALA A 11 2.47 0.28 -9.90
CA ALA A 11 1.12 -0.03 -10.32
C ALA A 11 0.15 -0.22 -9.14
N ILE A 12 0.59 -0.90 -8.08
CA ILE A 12 -0.21 -1.08 -6.87
C ILE A 12 -0.39 0.25 -6.14
N LEU A 13 0.67 1.05 -6.02
CA LEU A 13 0.62 2.40 -5.43
C LEU A 13 -0.38 3.27 -6.16
N TRP A 14 -0.29 3.34 -7.49
CA TRP A 14 -1.22 4.07 -8.33
C TRP A 14 -2.67 3.57 -8.14
N LEU A 15 -2.88 2.26 -8.17
CA LEU A 15 -4.20 1.66 -8.02
C LEU A 15 -4.85 2.05 -6.68
N CYS A 16 -4.07 2.05 -5.60
CA CYS A 16 -4.57 2.37 -4.26
C CYS A 16 -4.81 3.88 -4.05
N ALA A 17 -3.94 4.74 -4.61
CA ALA A 17 -3.95 6.17 -4.31
C ALA A 17 -4.71 7.01 -5.33
N LYS A 18 -4.76 6.61 -6.61
CA LYS A 18 -5.24 7.45 -7.72
C LYS A 18 -6.43 6.89 -8.47
N SER A 19 -6.66 5.57 -8.46
CA SER A 19 -7.69 4.95 -9.29
C SER A 19 -9.13 5.29 -8.88
N GLY A 20 -9.35 5.62 -7.61
CA GLY A 20 -10.67 5.94 -7.05
C GLY A 20 -11.59 4.73 -6.84
N TYR A 21 -11.11 3.50 -7.09
CA TYR A 21 -11.89 2.29 -6.85
C TYR A 21 -11.88 1.88 -5.38
N ASP A 22 -12.95 1.22 -4.97
CA ASP A 22 -13.03 0.57 -3.66
C ASP A 22 -12.10 -0.65 -3.57
N GLU A 23 -11.91 -1.15 -2.35
CA GLU A 23 -10.99 -2.24 -2.06
C GLU A 23 -11.35 -3.55 -2.79
N ARG A 24 -12.63 -3.88 -2.85
CA ARG A 24 -13.13 -5.06 -3.56
C ARG A 24 -12.81 -5.01 -5.04
N THR A 25 -13.04 -3.86 -5.67
CA THR A 25 -12.76 -3.63 -7.09
C THR A 25 -11.25 -3.64 -7.35
N ARG A 26 -10.44 -3.01 -6.48
CA ARG A 26 -8.97 -3.07 -6.57
C ARG A 26 -8.44 -4.50 -6.51
N ALA A 27 -8.93 -5.31 -5.58
CA ALA A 27 -8.56 -6.73 -5.48
C ALA A 27 -8.96 -7.52 -6.73
N ALA A 28 -10.13 -7.25 -7.32
CA ALA A 28 -10.57 -7.89 -8.56
C ALA A 28 -9.70 -7.48 -9.76
N LEU A 29 -9.33 -6.20 -9.87
CA LEU A 29 -8.43 -5.69 -10.90
C LEU A 29 -7.03 -6.33 -10.82
N LEU A 30 -6.48 -6.46 -9.61
CA LEU A 30 -5.19 -7.15 -9.39
C LEU A 30 -5.25 -8.62 -9.80
N ARG A 31 -6.31 -9.34 -9.43
CA ARG A 31 -6.51 -10.74 -9.85
C ARG A 31 -6.63 -10.87 -11.36
N ALA A 32 -7.39 -10.00 -12.02
CA ALA A 32 -7.57 -10.02 -13.46
C ALA A 32 -6.30 -9.64 -14.22
N ALA A 33 -5.46 -8.79 -13.66
CA ALA A 33 -4.17 -8.41 -14.22
C ALA A 33 -3.17 -9.59 -14.21
N GLY A 34 -3.21 -10.43 -13.18
CA GLY A 34 -2.20 -11.46 -12.90
C GLY A 34 -0.87 -10.84 -12.46
N ASP A 35 -0.20 -10.11 -13.34
CA ASP A 35 0.95 -9.27 -13.02
C ASP A 35 0.47 -7.82 -12.77
N PRO A 36 0.70 -7.24 -11.56
CA PRO A 36 0.29 -5.88 -11.25
C PRO A 36 0.85 -4.82 -12.21
N ALA A 37 2.04 -5.02 -12.77
CA ALA A 37 2.66 -4.10 -13.72
C ALA A 37 1.78 -3.81 -14.95
N ARG A 38 0.92 -4.77 -15.33
CA ARG A 38 -0.03 -4.64 -16.44
C ARG A 38 -1.13 -3.61 -16.19
N LEU A 39 -1.40 -3.26 -14.94
CA LEU A 39 -2.38 -2.20 -14.63
C LEU A 39 -1.97 -0.83 -15.17
N LEU A 40 -0.68 -0.56 -15.32
CA LEU A 40 -0.24 0.69 -15.94
C LEU A 40 -0.35 0.66 -17.48
N SER A 41 -0.13 -0.49 -18.13
CA SER A 41 -0.14 -0.62 -19.58
C SER A 41 -1.48 -1.02 -20.19
N ASP A 42 -2.19 -1.97 -19.58
CA ASP A 42 -3.36 -2.67 -20.17
C ASP A 42 -4.65 -2.40 -19.38
N PHE A 43 -4.70 -1.32 -18.61
CA PHE A 43 -5.80 -1.04 -17.67
C PHE A 43 -7.18 -1.07 -18.32
N GLU A 44 -7.31 -0.57 -19.55
CA GLU A 44 -8.59 -0.54 -20.28
C GLU A 44 -9.14 -1.94 -20.50
N LYS A 45 -8.28 -2.88 -20.91
CA LYS A 45 -8.67 -4.28 -21.14
C LYS A 45 -8.99 -4.99 -19.82
N ILE A 46 -8.16 -4.76 -18.79
CA ILE A 46 -8.32 -5.37 -17.48
C ILE A 46 -9.60 -4.84 -16.81
N SER A 47 -9.81 -3.53 -16.82
CA SER A 47 -11.00 -2.92 -16.23
C SER A 47 -12.30 -3.33 -16.94
N ALA A 48 -12.26 -3.49 -18.25
CA ALA A 48 -13.42 -3.99 -19.03
C ALA A 48 -13.83 -5.42 -18.66
N SER A 49 -12.88 -6.25 -18.21
CA SER A 49 -13.19 -7.62 -17.76
C SER A 49 -13.74 -7.71 -16.32
N VAL A 50 -13.53 -6.66 -15.52
CA VAL A 50 -13.91 -6.63 -14.09
C VAL A 50 -15.16 -5.79 -13.84
N ILE A 51 -15.26 -4.64 -14.54
CA ILE A 51 -16.33 -3.66 -14.36
C ILE A 51 -17.48 -4.04 -15.28
N GLN A 52 -18.60 -4.48 -14.68
CA GLN A 52 -19.80 -4.87 -15.41
C GLN A 52 -20.54 -3.67 -15.99
N ASP A 53 -21.32 -3.92 -17.05
CA ASP A 53 -22.22 -2.94 -17.62
C ASP A 53 -23.15 -2.35 -16.56
N GLY A 54 -23.15 -1.00 -16.45
CA GLY A 54 -23.90 -0.25 -15.43
C GLY A 54 -23.07 0.19 -14.22
N GLN A 55 -21.87 -0.34 -13.99
CA GLN A 55 -20.93 0.21 -13.02
C GLN A 55 -20.17 1.38 -13.63
N LYS A 56 -20.15 2.50 -12.89
CA LYS A 56 -19.46 3.70 -13.34
C LYS A 56 -17.93 3.45 -13.38
N ARG A 57 -17.32 3.59 -14.55
CA ARG A 57 -15.86 3.67 -14.64
C ARG A 57 -15.40 4.93 -13.90
N VAL A 58 -14.69 4.74 -12.79
CA VAL A 58 -14.22 5.84 -11.95
C VAL A 58 -13.01 6.50 -12.58
N TYR A 59 -12.04 5.70 -13.03
CA TYR A 59 -10.81 6.23 -13.64
C TYR A 59 -10.96 6.44 -15.16
N LYS A 60 -10.56 7.62 -15.65
CA LYS A 60 -10.70 8.03 -17.06
C LYS A 60 -9.37 8.40 -17.74
N GLY A 61 -8.25 8.36 -17.00
CA GLY A 61 -6.94 8.68 -17.55
C GLY A 61 -6.43 7.62 -18.54
N ASP A 62 -5.68 8.06 -19.53
CA ASP A 62 -4.98 7.20 -20.47
C ASP A 62 -3.72 6.57 -19.85
N ARG A 63 -3.02 5.74 -20.64
CA ARG A 63 -1.78 5.10 -20.19
C ARG A 63 -0.70 6.10 -19.75
N ALA A 64 -0.49 7.16 -20.54
CA ALA A 64 0.53 8.15 -20.25
C ALA A 64 0.23 8.91 -18.94
N THR A 65 -1.03 9.17 -18.68
CA THR A 65 -1.48 9.79 -17.43
C THR A 65 -1.25 8.85 -16.25
N ARG A 66 -1.58 7.57 -16.34
CA ARG A 66 -1.32 6.58 -15.29
C ARG A 66 0.16 6.46 -14.92
N GLU A 67 1.02 6.37 -15.94
CA GLU A 67 2.47 6.28 -15.74
C GLU A 67 2.99 7.55 -14.99
N ARG A 68 2.57 8.75 -15.44
CA ARG A 68 2.95 10.01 -14.78
C ARG A 68 2.41 10.12 -13.35
N GLU A 69 1.19 9.69 -13.09
CA GLU A 69 0.60 9.69 -11.74
C GLU A 69 1.35 8.73 -10.81
N ALA A 70 1.75 7.56 -11.31
CA ALA A 70 2.53 6.59 -10.54
C ALA A 70 3.92 7.15 -10.23
N ASP A 71 4.59 7.78 -11.19
CA ASP A 71 5.91 8.40 -11.00
C ASP A 71 5.84 9.57 -10.02
N ALA A 72 4.85 10.45 -10.19
CA ALA A 72 4.67 11.59 -9.30
C ALA A 72 4.41 11.14 -7.85
N LEU A 73 3.68 10.05 -7.64
CA LEU A 73 3.42 9.51 -6.31
C LEU A 73 4.71 8.98 -5.66
N CYS A 74 5.55 8.28 -6.42
CA CYS A 74 6.84 7.81 -5.92
C CYS A 74 7.78 8.96 -5.57
N ALA A 75 7.83 10.00 -6.41
CA ALA A 75 8.61 11.21 -6.15
C ALA A 75 8.10 11.93 -4.89
N GLU A 76 6.80 12.09 -4.73
CA GLU A 76 6.19 12.73 -3.55
C GLU A 76 6.55 11.98 -2.25
N LEU A 77 6.53 10.65 -2.26
CA LEU A 77 6.93 9.83 -1.11
C LEU A 77 8.41 10.09 -0.76
N SER A 78 9.28 10.08 -1.75
CA SER A 78 10.71 10.33 -1.56
C SER A 78 11.00 11.74 -1.02
N GLU A 79 10.38 12.77 -1.60
CA GLU A 79 10.52 14.16 -1.17
C GLU A 79 10.10 14.39 0.29
N LYS A 80 9.05 13.68 0.73
CA LYS A 80 8.55 13.77 2.11
C LYS A 80 9.29 12.85 3.10
N GLY A 81 10.26 12.08 2.66
CA GLY A 81 10.97 11.10 3.47
C GLY A 81 10.09 9.93 3.92
N TYR A 82 9.04 9.64 3.16
CA TYR A 82 8.19 8.48 3.38
C TYR A 82 8.57 7.33 2.45
N PHE A 83 8.24 6.13 2.86
CA PHE A 83 8.34 4.94 2.01
C PHE A 83 6.99 4.24 1.91
N ALA A 84 6.83 3.44 0.87
CA ALA A 84 5.72 2.51 0.74
C ALA A 84 6.25 1.08 0.55
N VAL A 85 5.54 0.12 1.13
CA VAL A 85 5.77 -1.31 0.90
C VAL A 85 4.46 -1.87 0.38
N THR A 86 4.49 -2.47 -0.78
CA THR A 86 3.30 -3.01 -1.45
C THR A 86 3.23 -4.52 -1.32
N ALA A 87 2.09 -5.10 -1.61
CA ALA A 87 1.93 -6.56 -1.64
C ALA A 87 2.89 -7.26 -2.65
N ALA A 88 3.47 -6.52 -3.61
CA ALA A 88 4.47 -7.00 -4.55
C ALA A 88 5.92 -6.80 -4.08
N SER A 89 6.14 -6.06 -2.98
CA SER A 89 7.48 -5.82 -2.45
C SER A 89 8.05 -7.08 -1.79
N GLU A 90 9.36 -7.31 -1.95
CA GLU A 90 10.05 -8.45 -1.34
C GLU A 90 10.01 -8.38 0.19
N ASP A 91 10.15 -7.18 0.74
CA ASP A 91 10.12 -6.89 2.18
C ASP A 91 8.71 -6.65 2.74
N TYR A 92 7.66 -6.99 1.98
CA TYR A 92 6.30 -6.96 2.52
C TYR A 92 6.20 -7.95 3.70
N PRO A 93 5.73 -7.52 4.89
CA PRO A 93 5.76 -8.35 6.09
C PRO A 93 5.03 -9.68 5.90
N ALA A 94 5.75 -10.78 6.09
CA ALA A 94 5.22 -12.14 5.86
C ALA A 94 3.96 -12.42 6.70
N ALA A 95 3.91 -11.93 7.94
CA ALA A 95 2.74 -12.09 8.81
C ALA A 95 1.46 -11.48 8.21
N LEU A 96 1.57 -10.37 7.48
CA LEU A 96 0.43 -9.73 6.84
C LEU A 96 -0.05 -10.47 5.60
N ARG A 97 0.82 -11.22 4.90
CA ARG A 97 0.40 -12.03 3.73
C ARG A 97 -0.65 -13.09 4.08
N TYR A 98 -0.65 -13.54 5.34
CA TYR A 98 -1.59 -14.55 5.85
C TYR A 98 -2.79 -13.94 6.59
N ALA A 99 -2.90 -12.61 6.65
CA ALA A 99 -4.06 -11.96 7.22
C ALA A 99 -5.30 -12.22 6.36
N TYR A 100 -6.48 -12.18 6.97
CA TYR A 100 -7.75 -12.37 6.25
C TYR A 100 -7.94 -11.32 5.15
N ASP A 101 -7.53 -10.08 5.41
CA ASP A 101 -7.61 -8.95 4.48
C ASP A 101 -6.30 -8.15 4.55
N PRO A 102 -5.26 -8.60 3.81
CA PRO A 102 -3.95 -7.96 3.88
C PRO A 102 -3.97 -6.62 3.15
N PRO A 103 -3.46 -5.54 3.76
CA PRO A 103 -3.37 -4.25 3.10
C PRO A 103 -2.48 -4.32 1.86
N LEU A 104 -2.94 -3.78 0.73
CA LEU A 104 -2.15 -3.77 -0.51
C LEU A 104 -0.92 -2.86 -0.43
N VAL A 105 -0.96 -1.83 0.43
CA VAL A 105 0.12 -0.86 0.61
C VAL A 105 0.25 -0.51 2.09
N LEU A 106 1.48 -0.50 2.58
CA LEU A 106 1.87 0.07 3.87
C LEU A 106 2.67 1.33 3.61
N TYR A 107 2.28 2.44 4.19
CA TYR A 107 3.05 3.67 4.18
C TYR A 107 3.81 3.81 5.50
N GLY A 108 5.07 4.22 5.43
CA GLY A 108 5.91 4.38 6.61
C GLY A 108 6.87 5.55 6.51
N ALA A 109 7.40 5.93 7.66
CA ALA A 109 8.47 6.90 7.81
C ALA A 109 9.56 6.31 8.71
N GLY A 110 10.82 6.68 8.48
CA GLY A 110 11.95 6.21 9.26
C GLY A 110 12.61 4.96 8.66
N ASN A 111 13.03 4.03 9.52
CA ASN A 111 13.80 2.87 9.08
C ASN A 111 12.92 1.72 8.56
N ARG A 112 12.89 1.55 7.24
CA ARG A 112 12.12 0.50 6.55
C ARG A 112 12.56 -0.92 6.95
N SER A 113 13.85 -1.14 7.29
CA SER A 113 14.34 -2.47 7.65
C SER A 113 13.67 -3.06 8.90
N LEU A 114 13.13 -2.20 9.78
CA LEU A 114 12.39 -2.64 10.95
C LEU A 114 11.11 -3.42 10.62
N LEU A 115 10.63 -3.38 9.38
CA LEU A 115 9.48 -4.19 8.96
C LEU A 115 9.78 -5.70 8.95
N SER A 116 11.04 -6.11 8.86
CA SER A 116 11.46 -7.51 8.94
C SER A 116 11.78 -7.98 10.36
N GLU A 117 11.95 -7.06 11.30
CA GLU A 117 12.31 -7.38 12.69
C GLU A 117 11.12 -7.95 13.48
N ARG A 118 11.43 -8.51 14.66
CA ARG A 118 10.40 -8.92 15.62
C ARG A 118 9.62 -7.69 16.09
N LYS A 119 8.31 -7.84 16.19
CA LYS A 119 7.42 -6.74 16.55
C LYS A 119 6.59 -7.07 17.77
N PHE A 120 6.46 -6.09 18.66
CA PHE A 120 5.48 -6.08 19.73
C PHE A 120 4.41 -5.03 19.44
N CYS A 121 3.17 -5.36 19.74
CA CYS A 121 2.06 -4.43 19.62
C CYS A 121 1.52 -4.12 21.01
N ILE A 122 1.55 -2.84 21.38
CA ILE A 122 0.92 -2.34 22.61
C ILE A 122 -0.37 -1.66 22.19
N VAL A 123 -1.50 -2.20 22.64
CA VAL A 123 -2.82 -1.65 22.35
C VAL A 123 -3.54 -1.25 23.62
N GLY A 124 -4.35 -0.22 23.53
CA GLY A 124 -5.09 0.29 24.68
C GLY A 124 -6.27 1.18 24.27
N SER A 125 -7.00 1.64 25.27
CA SER A 125 -8.09 2.58 25.09
C SER A 125 -7.56 3.97 24.66
N ARG A 126 -8.39 4.77 23.97
CA ARG A 126 -8.04 6.16 23.61
C ARG A 126 -7.89 7.07 24.83
N ILE A 127 -8.55 6.74 25.92
CA ILE A 127 -8.43 7.43 27.21
C ILE A 127 -7.78 6.44 28.16
N LEU A 128 -6.56 6.73 28.56
CA LEU A 128 -5.76 5.87 29.44
C LEU A 128 -5.70 6.47 30.84
N PRO A 129 -5.83 5.66 31.90
CA PRO A 129 -5.46 6.09 33.23
C PRO A 129 -3.93 6.32 33.29
N PRO A 130 -3.44 7.28 34.13
CA PRO A 130 -2.02 7.65 34.17
C PRO A 130 -1.04 6.50 34.40
N TRP A 131 -1.44 5.49 35.14
CA TRP A 131 -0.64 4.29 35.37
C TRP A 131 -0.44 3.45 34.11
N ALA A 132 -1.47 3.35 33.29
CA ALA A 132 -1.40 2.55 32.04
C ALA A 132 -0.49 3.21 31.00
N GLU A 133 -0.53 4.54 30.88
CA GLU A 133 0.39 5.29 30.03
C GLU A 133 1.84 5.09 30.48
N LYS A 134 2.12 5.26 31.79
CA LYS A 134 3.46 5.06 32.36
C LYS A 134 3.98 3.64 32.13
N THR A 135 3.13 2.63 32.32
CA THR A 135 3.50 1.23 32.12
C THR A 135 3.77 0.92 30.64
N GLY A 136 2.91 1.38 29.75
CA GLY A 136 3.09 1.19 28.30
C GLY A 136 4.39 1.82 27.79
N ARG A 137 4.70 3.04 28.24
CA ARG A 137 5.95 3.73 27.93
C ARG A 137 7.17 2.93 28.41
N LYS A 138 7.16 2.50 29.67
CA LYS A 138 8.26 1.71 30.25
C LYS A 138 8.51 0.41 29.47
N ILE A 139 7.44 -0.34 29.15
CA ILE A 139 7.55 -1.57 28.36
C ILE A 139 8.13 -1.27 26.96
N SER A 140 7.68 -0.19 26.32
CA SER A 140 8.20 0.21 25.01
C SER A 140 9.69 0.55 25.05
N GLU A 141 10.14 1.25 26.09
CA GLU A 141 11.55 1.61 26.29
C GLU A 141 12.44 0.38 26.57
N GLU A 142 11.93 -0.61 27.31
CA GLU A 142 12.67 -1.84 27.63
C GLU A 142 12.76 -2.81 26.43
N LEU A 143 11.86 -2.70 25.44
CA LEU A 143 11.82 -3.56 24.27
C LEU A 143 12.49 -2.96 23.02
N SER A 144 12.89 -1.67 23.07
CA SER A 144 13.58 -0.97 21.99
C SER A 144 15.09 -1.10 22.13
#